data_44d7b1b03a541f89223ff2444a9f4102
#
_entry.id   44d7b1b03a541f89223ff2444a9f4102
#
_cell.length_a   1.000
_cell.length_b   1.000
_cell.length_c   1.000
_cell.angle_alpha   90.00
_cell.angle_beta   90.00
_cell.angle_gamma   90.00
#
_symmetry.space_group_name_H-M   'P 1'
#
loop_
_entity.id
_entity.type
_entity.pdbx_description
1 polymer ?
#
loop_
_entity_poly.entity_id
_entity_poly.type
_entity_poly.pdbx_seq_one_letter_code
_entity_poly.pdbx_strand_id
1 'polypeptide(L)'
;MIWNASLEISKSYALANGGKWISKSGLYKALKNLYPLHSQSVQMVADKYLDARDAAHAAILKGYKNKYPWRRKKNFNTQWKDKAFSFNFEKNVLSLSLGNWDGKRQQGICLKLPKNIMAKICEIMSLNKDAISQIELCYDNGLMLCITYDDGKQSPENIGFPETVGVDLGEIHSIAACATNGNSIIITGRKLRSINRLRNKTLASISKAQAKCTKGSRRWKKLQRKKRYILSKSKHQVAYKTHEITKNFVDWCLENKVGKVFCGNPEGVQRNTSGRKKKDRTKNKKKIRNRKTSQKLSNWNFGKIKDCLKYKLANVGIEFEEISEAYSSQTCPICEQRHKTNSRNYKCSCGYKAHRDVHGAHNILSLGLNGHFEKVCDFEKQKPKYLRLAA
;
A
#
# COMPACT_ATOMS: atom_id res chain seq x y z
N MET A 1 23.82 -4.45 -7.35
CA MET A 1 24.61 -4.24 -8.59
C MET A 1 23.70 -3.87 -9.75
N ILE A 2 22.83 -4.74 -10.30
CA ILE A 2 22.02 -4.50 -11.51
C ILE A 2 21.19 -3.21 -11.46
N TRP A 3 20.45 -2.95 -10.36
CA TRP A 3 19.75 -1.68 -10.19
C TRP A 3 20.64 -0.44 -10.33
N ASN A 4 21.84 -0.51 -9.75
CA ASN A 4 22.78 0.63 -9.80
C ASN A 4 23.34 0.84 -11.21
N ALA A 5 23.62 -0.25 -11.92
CA ALA A 5 24.01 -0.18 -13.33
C ALA A 5 22.89 0.37 -14.21
N SER A 6 21.65 -0.12 -14.02
CA SER A 6 20.48 0.42 -14.75
C SER A 6 20.32 1.92 -14.54
N LEU A 7 20.54 2.40 -13.30
CA LEU A 7 20.49 3.82 -12.96
C LEU A 7 21.60 4.62 -13.66
N GLU A 8 22.85 4.10 -13.66
CA GLU A 8 23.99 4.77 -14.28
C GLU A 8 23.90 4.79 -15.80
N ILE A 9 23.65 3.64 -16.41
CA ILE A 9 23.46 3.51 -17.87
C ILE A 9 22.36 4.45 -18.35
N SER A 10 21.20 4.46 -17.67
CA SER A 10 20.10 5.32 -18.06
C SER A 10 20.42 6.80 -17.94
N LYS A 11 21.13 7.21 -16.90
CA LYS A 11 21.56 8.61 -16.74
C LYS A 11 22.58 9.03 -17.78
N SER A 12 23.61 8.22 -17.99
CA SER A 12 24.65 8.51 -18.99
C SER A 12 24.05 8.59 -20.40
N TYR A 13 23.11 7.68 -20.72
CA TYR A 13 22.41 7.73 -22.00
C TYR A 13 21.59 9.01 -22.16
N ALA A 14 20.84 9.42 -21.13
CA ALA A 14 20.04 10.65 -21.19
C ALA A 14 20.92 11.90 -21.35
N LEU A 15 22.06 11.96 -20.67
CA LEU A 15 23.01 13.07 -20.83
C LEU A 15 23.59 13.14 -22.25
N ALA A 16 23.93 11.98 -22.84
CA ALA A 16 24.50 11.91 -24.19
C ALA A 16 23.45 12.15 -25.29
N ASN A 17 22.15 12.01 -25.03
CA ASN A 17 21.08 12.08 -26.01
C ASN A 17 20.08 13.24 -25.75
N GLY A 18 20.54 14.38 -25.25
CA GLY A 18 19.73 15.58 -25.08
C GLY A 18 18.56 15.41 -24.11
N GLY A 19 18.69 14.58 -23.09
CA GLY A 19 17.65 14.31 -22.10
C GLY A 19 16.70 13.16 -22.45
N LYS A 20 16.86 12.53 -23.61
CA LYS A 20 16.04 11.38 -24.04
C LYS A 20 16.48 10.12 -23.31
N TRP A 21 15.53 9.46 -22.63
CA TRP A 21 15.79 8.25 -21.86
C TRP A 21 16.01 7.01 -22.73
N ILE A 22 16.88 6.11 -22.28
CA ILE A 22 17.11 4.82 -22.91
C ILE A 22 15.81 3.99 -22.93
N SER A 23 15.57 3.29 -24.04
CA SER A 23 14.44 2.37 -24.19
C SER A 23 14.63 1.11 -23.34
N LYS A 24 13.54 0.37 -23.09
CA LYS A 24 13.57 -0.91 -22.36
C LYS A 24 14.52 -1.91 -23.06
N SER A 25 14.39 -2.07 -24.38
CA SER A 25 15.24 -2.96 -25.16
C SER A 25 16.71 -2.52 -25.15
N GLY A 26 16.97 -1.22 -25.22
CA GLY A 26 18.32 -0.66 -25.14
C GLY A 26 18.98 -0.94 -23.79
N LEU A 27 18.23 -0.78 -22.69
CA LEU A 27 18.73 -1.09 -21.36
C LEU A 27 19.01 -2.60 -21.18
N TYR A 28 18.15 -3.47 -21.72
CA TYR A 28 18.39 -4.91 -21.70
C TYR A 28 19.65 -5.32 -22.47
N LYS A 29 19.86 -4.72 -23.64
CA LYS A 29 21.10 -4.94 -24.44
C LYS A 29 22.34 -4.49 -23.66
N ALA A 30 22.28 -3.32 -23.02
CA ALA A 30 23.38 -2.80 -22.23
C ALA A 30 23.69 -3.61 -20.96
N LEU A 31 22.72 -4.35 -20.40
CA LEU A 31 22.91 -5.20 -19.22
C LEU A 31 23.21 -6.66 -19.55
N LYS A 32 23.16 -7.05 -20.83
CA LYS A 32 23.38 -8.43 -21.28
C LYS A 32 24.79 -8.89 -20.90
N ASN A 33 24.91 -10.07 -20.34
CA ASN A 33 26.18 -10.72 -19.95
C ASN A 33 27.06 -9.93 -18.95
N LEU A 34 26.49 -8.96 -18.20
CA LEU A 34 27.26 -8.24 -17.17
C LEU A 34 27.21 -8.91 -15.79
N TYR A 35 26.33 -9.91 -15.58
CA TYR A 35 26.10 -10.49 -14.26
C TYR A 35 25.93 -12.01 -14.35
N PRO A 36 26.51 -12.78 -13.40
CA PRO A 36 26.34 -14.24 -13.31
C PRO A 36 24.96 -14.57 -12.73
N LEU A 37 23.93 -14.24 -13.47
CA LEU A 37 22.53 -14.43 -13.10
C LEU A 37 21.70 -14.70 -14.35
N HIS A 38 20.62 -15.46 -14.21
CA HIS A 38 19.71 -15.75 -15.30
C HIS A 38 19.24 -14.44 -15.98
N SER A 39 19.23 -14.41 -17.31
CA SER A 39 18.93 -13.22 -18.10
C SER A 39 17.59 -12.57 -17.74
N GLN A 40 16.54 -13.39 -17.55
CA GLN A 40 15.23 -12.88 -17.10
C GLN A 40 15.31 -12.23 -15.72
N SER A 41 16.10 -12.77 -14.78
CA SER A 41 16.30 -12.17 -13.47
C SER A 41 17.00 -10.81 -13.54
N VAL A 42 17.95 -10.65 -14.47
CA VAL A 42 18.59 -9.34 -14.75
C VAL A 42 17.57 -8.37 -15.32
N GLN A 43 16.77 -8.79 -16.30
CA GLN A 43 15.71 -7.98 -16.91
C GLN A 43 14.67 -7.53 -15.87
N MET A 44 14.23 -8.42 -14.97
CA MET A 44 13.26 -8.04 -13.93
C MET A 44 13.76 -6.96 -12.97
N VAL A 45 15.05 -6.93 -12.66
CA VAL A 45 15.60 -5.82 -11.86
C VAL A 45 15.64 -4.53 -12.66
N ALA A 46 15.96 -4.61 -13.96
CA ALA A 46 15.91 -3.48 -14.88
C ALA A 46 14.48 -2.94 -15.04
N ASP A 47 13.46 -3.82 -15.17
CA ASP A 47 12.05 -3.44 -15.21
C ASP A 47 11.64 -2.66 -13.96
N LYS A 48 11.96 -3.14 -12.78
CA LYS A 48 11.68 -2.40 -11.53
C LYS A 48 12.33 -1.01 -11.48
N TYR A 49 13.48 -0.84 -12.14
CA TYR A 49 14.09 0.49 -12.29
C TYR A 49 13.30 1.35 -13.27
N LEU A 50 12.92 0.79 -14.43
CA LEU A 50 12.13 1.48 -15.45
C LEU A 50 10.77 1.91 -14.90
N ASP A 51 10.05 1.01 -14.21
CA ASP A 51 8.78 1.31 -13.56
C ASP A 51 8.90 2.49 -12.57
N ALA A 52 9.97 2.50 -11.76
CA ALA A 52 10.22 3.59 -10.83
C ALA A 52 10.57 4.91 -11.54
N ARG A 53 11.26 4.86 -12.68
CA ARG A 53 11.58 6.00 -13.53
C ARG A 53 10.29 6.57 -14.16
N ASP A 54 9.49 5.71 -14.75
CA ASP A 54 8.30 6.08 -15.50
C ASP A 54 7.18 6.58 -14.57
N ALA A 55 7.03 5.98 -13.39
CA ALA A 55 6.17 6.50 -12.33
C ALA A 55 6.61 7.90 -11.85
N ALA A 56 7.92 8.13 -11.73
CA ALA A 56 8.44 9.45 -11.40
C ALA A 56 8.16 10.47 -12.51
N HIS A 57 8.33 10.07 -13.77
CA HIS A 57 8.02 10.91 -14.94
C HIS A 57 6.53 11.28 -14.98
N ALA A 58 5.64 10.30 -14.87
CA ALA A 58 4.20 10.54 -14.85
C ALA A 58 3.78 11.49 -13.70
N ALA A 59 4.42 11.37 -12.53
CA ALA A 59 4.16 12.27 -11.41
C ALA A 59 4.65 13.70 -11.69
N ILE A 60 5.78 13.86 -12.37
CA ILE A 60 6.31 15.18 -12.78
C ILE A 60 5.38 15.84 -13.80
N LEU A 61 4.90 15.09 -14.79
CA LEU A 61 3.94 15.59 -15.79
C LEU A 61 2.63 16.08 -15.14
N LYS A 62 2.19 15.42 -14.06
CA LYS A 62 1.04 15.87 -13.26
C LYS A 62 1.34 17.07 -12.35
N GLY A 63 2.49 17.73 -12.50
CA GLY A 63 2.89 18.89 -11.69
C GLY A 63 3.39 18.57 -10.28
N TYR A 64 3.61 17.30 -9.93
CA TYR A 64 4.15 16.95 -8.63
C TYR A 64 5.65 17.16 -8.57
N LYS A 65 6.15 17.70 -7.45
CA LYS A 65 7.58 17.80 -7.17
C LYS A 65 8.17 16.43 -6.88
N ASN A 66 8.47 15.67 -7.90
CA ASN A 66 9.08 14.35 -7.79
C ASN A 66 10.51 14.38 -8.36
N LYS A 67 11.29 13.34 -8.05
CA LYS A 67 12.65 13.14 -8.55
C LYS A 67 12.75 11.75 -9.16
N TYR A 68 13.45 11.63 -10.27
CA TYR A 68 13.83 10.34 -10.82
C TYR A 68 14.64 9.51 -9.83
N PRO A 69 14.67 8.16 -9.95
CA PRO A 69 15.46 7.31 -9.09
C PRO A 69 16.93 7.76 -9.08
N TRP A 70 17.48 8.00 -7.89
CA TRP A 70 18.86 8.49 -7.73
C TRP A 70 19.65 7.72 -6.67
N ARG A 71 18.96 6.96 -5.80
CA ARG A 71 19.62 6.22 -4.72
C ARG A 71 20.18 4.90 -5.22
N ARG A 72 21.47 4.68 -4.96
CA ARG A 72 22.09 3.37 -5.08
C ARG A 72 21.52 2.42 -4.02
N LYS A 73 21.25 1.18 -4.41
CA LYS A 73 20.77 0.11 -3.52
C LYS A 73 21.89 -0.88 -3.26
N LYS A 74 22.11 -1.25 -1.98
CA LYS A 74 23.07 -2.28 -1.59
C LYS A 74 22.52 -3.68 -1.83
N ASN A 75 21.27 -3.90 -1.49
CA ASN A 75 20.55 -5.17 -1.65
C ASN A 75 19.32 -4.92 -2.50
N PHE A 76 19.02 -5.87 -3.35
CA PHE A 76 17.83 -5.88 -4.17
C PHE A 76 17.28 -7.31 -4.20
N ASN A 77 15.96 -7.47 -4.23
CA ASN A 77 15.33 -8.76 -4.34
C ASN A 77 15.60 -9.34 -5.71
N THR A 78 15.83 -10.65 -5.77
CA THR A 78 16.06 -11.37 -7.02
C THR A 78 14.81 -12.17 -7.36
N GLN A 79 14.40 -12.14 -8.60
CA GLN A 79 13.20 -12.81 -9.11
C GLN A 79 13.55 -13.78 -10.22
N TRP A 80 12.81 -14.87 -10.28
CA TRP A 80 12.85 -15.88 -11.33
C TRP A 80 11.45 -16.02 -11.91
N LYS A 81 11.34 -16.06 -13.22
CA LYS A 81 10.11 -16.26 -13.99
C LYS A 81 10.19 -17.53 -14.81
N ASP A 82 9.05 -18.07 -15.12
CA ASP A 82 8.85 -19.16 -16.08
C ASP A 82 9.92 -20.26 -15.98
N LYS A 83 10.72 -20.42 -17.03
CA LYS A 83 11.74 -21.46 -17.18
C LYS A 83 12.98 -21.30 -16.29
N ALA A 84 13.02 -20.25 -15.47
CA ALA A 84 14.17 -19.98 -14.60
C ALA A 84 14.09 -20.70 -13.25
N PHE A 85 13.04 -21.46 -12.97
CA PHE A 85 12.91 -22.31 -11.79
C PHE A 85 12.24 -23.65 -12.12
N SER A 86 12.42 -24.63 -11.25
CA SER A 86 11.75 -25.93 -11.35
C SER A 86 11.53 -26.54 -9.97
N PHE A 87 10.49 -27.39 -9.86
CA PHE A 87 10.17 -28.12 -8.64
C PHE A 87 10.44 -29.62 -8.85
N ASN A 88 11.13 -30.22 -7.89
CA ASN A 88 11.22 -31.67 -7.75
C ASN A 88 10.36 -32.07 -6.55
N PHE A 89 9.18 -32.63 -6.82
CA PHE A 89 8.19 -32.95 -5.78
C PHE A 89 8.62 -34.16 -4.95
N GLU A 90 9.32 -35.13 -5.52
CA GLU A 90 9.83 -36.32 -4.80
C GLU A 90 10.84 -35.93 -3.73
N LYS A 91 11.79 -35.07 -4.09
CA LYS A 91 12.85 -34.60 -3.18
C LYS A 91 12.48 -33.37 -2.36
N ASN A 92 11.30 -32.78 -2.60
CA ASN A 92 10.84 -31.53 -2.03
C ASN A 92 11.84 -30.37 -2.26
N VAL A 93 12.38 -30.26 -3.47
CA VAL A 93 13.40 -29.27 -3.82
C VAL A 93 12.87 -28.30 -4.87
N LEU A 94 13.08 -27.01 -4.61
CA LEU A 94 12.97 -25.94 -5.58
C LEU A 94 14.36 -25.61 -6.11
N SER A 95 14.53 -25.64 -7.42
CA SER A 95 15.76 -25.25 -8.11
C SER A 95 15.57 -23.90 -8.81
N LEU A 96 16.47 -22.96 -8.54
CA LEU A 96 16.50 -21.62 -9.11
C LEU A 96 17.72 -21.50 -10.04
N SER A 97 17.50 -21.31 -11.32
CA SER A 97 18.57 -21.23 -12.32
C SER A 97 19.36 -19.92 -12.20
N LEU A 98 20.66 -19.99 -12.26
CA LEU A 98 21.54 -18.81 -12.41
C LEU A 98 21.89 -18.53 -13.88
N GLY A 99 21.45 -19.38 -14.81
CA GLY A 99 21.71 -19.22 -16.25
C GLY A 99 23.12 -19.60 -16.68
N ASN A 100 23.52 -19.07 -17.81
CA ASN A 100 24.88 -19.27 -18.35
C ASN A 100 25.69 -18.01 -18.11
N TRP A 101 26.95 -18.19 -17.69
CA TRP A 101 27.92 -17.13 -17.50
C TRP A 101 29.25 -17.55 -18.11
N ASP A 102 29.81 -16.72 -18.95
CA ASP A 102 31.08 -17.00 -19.65
C ASP A 102 31.08 -18.36 -20.38
N GLY A 103 30.03 -18.61 -21.15
CA GLY A 103 29.84 -19.85 -21.91
C GLY A 103 29.50 -21.09 -21.07
N LYS A 104 29.54 -21.02 -19.73
CA LYS A 104 29.29 -22.17 -18.85
C LYS A 104 27.99 -22.02 -18.08
N ARG A 105 27.23 -23.13 -17.98
CA ARG A 105 26.05 -23.20 -17.13
C ARG A 105 26.44 -23.08 -15.66
N GLN A 106 25.83 -22.12 -14.97
CA GLN A 106 26.08 -21.90 -13.54
C GLN A 106 25.28 -22.90 -12.70
N GLN A 107 25.87 -23.34 -11.59
CA GLN A 107 25.14 -24.17 -10.62
C GLN A 107 23.98 -23.37 -10.02
N GLY A 108 22.74 -23.87 -10.15
CA GLY A 108 21.55 -23.25 -9.60
C GLY A 108 21.50 -23.30 -8.07
N ILE A 109 20.62 -22.48 -7.50
CA ILE A 109 20.33 -22.50 -6.06
C ILE A 109 19.25 -23.55 -5.81
N CYS A 110 19.56 -24.58 -5.02
CA CYS A 110 18.61 -25.61 -4.60
C CYS A 110 18.14 -25.35 -3.18
N LEU A 111 16.81 -25.24 -2.99
CA LEU A 111 16.16 -24.97 -1.71
C LEU A 111 15.23 -26.14 -1.37
N LYS A 112 15.46 -26.77 -0.22
CA LYS A 112 14.56 -27.78 0.32
C LYS A 112 13.36 -27.08 0.97
N LEU A 113 12.16 -27.35 0.47
CA LEU A 113 10.93 -26.77 0.99
C LEU A 113 10.21 -27.75 1.95
N PRO A 114 9.43 -27.23 2.92
CA PRO A 114 8.59 -28.08 3.77
C PRO A 114 7.57 -28.87 2.94
N LYS A 115 7.28 -30.11 3.35
CA LYS A 115 6.35 -31.02 2.64
C LYS A 115 4.97 -30.38 2.41
N ASN A 116 4.42 -29.70 3.41
CA ASN A 116 3.12 -29.03 3.33
C ASN A 116 3.11 -27.88 2.29
N ILE A 117 4.22 -27.18 2.12
CA ILE A 117 4.36 -26.14 1.09
C ILE A 117 4.44 -26.79 -0.30
N MET A 118 5.22 -27.87 -0.44
CA MET A 118 5.32 -28.60 -1.72
C MET A 118 4.00 -29.24 -2.13
N ALA A 119 3.25 -29.80 -1.18
CA ALA A 119 1.91 -30.35 -1.46
C ALA A 119 0.96 -29.26 -1.99
N LYS A 120 0.95 -28.08 -1.38
CA LYS A 120 0.15 -26.93 -1.86
C LYS A 120 0.58 -26.45 -3.24
N ILE A 121 1.89 -26.43 -3.52
CA ILE A 121 2.41 -26.06 -4.85
C ILE A 121 1.97 -27.11 -5.89
N CYS A 122 2.04 -28.41 -5.55
CA CYS A 122 1.58 -29.49 -6.39
C CYS A 122 0.10 -29.37 -6.73
N GLU A 123 -0.74 -29.09 -5.74
CA GLU A 123 -2.17 -28.83 -5.91
C GLU A 123 -2.43 -27.65 -6.88
N ILE A 124 -1.75 -26.52 -6.70
CA ILE A 124 -1.88 -25.36 -7.59
C ILE A 124 -1.46 -25.73 -9.03
N MET A 125 -0.33 -26.42 -9.20
CA MET A 125 0.18 -26.80 -10.52
C MET A 125 -0.60 -27.94 -11.18
N SER A 126 -1.36 -28.74 -10.43
CA SER A 126 -2.25 -29.75 -10.99
C SER A 126 -3.46 -29.12 -11.70
N LEU A 127 -3.91 -27.95 -11.25
CA LEU A 127 -4.97 -27.17 -11.89
C LEU A 127 -4.46 -26.44 -13.14
N ASN A 128 -3.29 -25.85 -13.05
CA ASN A 128 -2.63 -25.18 -14.17
C ASN A 128 -1.09 -25.28 -14.00
N LYS A 129 -0.42 -25.94 -14.97
CA LYS A 129 1.04 -26.14 -14.94
C LYS A 129 1.82 -24.82 -14.89
N ASP A 130 1.28 -23.75 -15.48
CA ASP A 130 1.88 -22.43 -15.57
C ASP A 130 1.34 -21.47 -14.50
N ALA A 131 0.61 -21.98 -13.51
CA ALA A 131 0.01 -21.17 -12.44
C ALA A 131 1.04 -20.35 -11.66
N ILE A 132 2.27 -20.85 -11.48
CA ILE A 132 3.33 -20.13 -10.78
C ILE A 132 4.03 -19.18 -11.73
N SER A 133 3.72 -17.90 -11.63
CA SER A 133 4.24 -16.86 -12.52
C SER A 133 5.64 -16.39 -12.16
N GLN A 134 5.98 -16.38 -10.87
CA GLN A 134 7.31 -15.94 -10.42
C GLN A 134 7.66 -16.41 -9.01
N ILE A 135 8.94 -16.50 -8.77
CA ILE A 135 9.54 -16.75 -7.46
C ILE A 135 10.46 -15.58 -7.12
N GLU A 136 10.32 -15.00 -5.95
CA GLU A 136 11.16 -13.90 -5.48
C GLU A 136 11.88 -14.28 -4.18
N LEU A 137 13.21 -14.14 -4.18
CA LEU A 137 14.02 -14.22 -2.97
C LEU A 137 14.21 -12.81 -2.42
N CYS A 138 13.66 -12.56 -1.25
CA CYS A 138 13.72 -11.26 -0.58
C CYS A 138 14.27 -11.38 0.84
N TYR A 139 14.65 -10.24 1.40
CA TYR A 139 15.19 -10.17 2.76
C TYR A 139 14.36 -9.21 3.60
N ASP A 140 13.69 -9.74 4.63
CA ASP A 140 12.99 -8.96 5.64
C ASP A 140 13.30 -9.49 7.04
N ASN A 141 14.47 -9.08 7.59
CA ASN A 141 15.07 -9.60 8.82
C ASN A 141 15.39 -11.12 8.80
N GLY A 142 15.38 -11.72 7.64
CA GLY A 142 15.66 -13.11 7.29
C GLY A 142 15.44 -13.28 5.80
N LEU A 143 15.96 -14.36 5.22
CA LEU A 143 15.65 -14.74 3.86
C LEU A 143 14.20 -15.22 3.80
N MET A 144 13.45 -14.73 2.82
CA MET A 144 12.07 -15.10 2.55
C MET A 144 11.93 -15.46 1.08
N LEU A 145 11.22 -16.53 0.82
CA LEU A 145 10.81 -16.95 -0.52
C LEU A 145 9.36 -16.55 -0.70
N CYS A 146 9.09 -15.73 -1.72
CA CYS A 146 7.73 -15.35 -2.12
C CYS A 146 7.41 -16.04 -3.43
N ILE A 147 6.33 -16.81 -3.46
CA ILE A 147 5.85 -17.50 -4.66
C ILE A 147 4.56 -16.82 -5.08
N THR A 148 4.54 -16.30 -6.31
CA THR A 148 3.34 -15.68 -6.89
C THR A 148 2.71 -16.68 -7.83
N TYR A 149 1.42 -16.94 -7.64
CA TYR A 149 0.67 -17.86 -8.47
C TYR A 149 -0.71 -17.31 -8.82
N ASP A 150 -1.24 -17.76 -9.92
CA ASP A 150 -2.63 -17.57 -10.31
C ASP A 150 -3.44 -18.75 -9.78
N ASP A 151 -4.48 -18.49 -8.97
CA ASP A 151 -5.36 -19.51 -8.43
C ASP A 151 -6.51 -19.87 -9.38
N GLY A 152 -6.52 -19.29 -10.58
CA GLY A 152 -7.52 -19.52 -11.62
C GLY A 152 -8.90 -18.93 -11.31
N LYS A 153 -9.06 -18.26 -10.17
CA LYS A 153 -10.34 -17.65 -9.80
C LYS A 153 -10.54 -16.36 -10.55
N GLN A 154 -11.62 -16.26 -11.25
CA GLN A 154 -12.09 -15.01 -11.79
C GLN A 154 -12.90 -14.26 -10.72
N SER A 155 -12.80 -12.93 -10.72
CA SER A 155 -13.71 -12.14 -9.90
C SER A 155 -15.13 -12.42 -10.37
N PRO A 156 -16.06 -12.74 -9.44
CA PRO A 156 -17.45 -12.95 -9.81
C PRO A 156 -18.00 -11.68 -10.48
N GLU A 157 -18.97 -11.86 -11.37
CA GLU A 157 -19.75 -10.75 -11.89
C GLU A 157 -20.42 -9.98 -10.74
N ASN A 158 -20.90 -8.78 -11.04
CA ASN A 158 -21.59 -7.96 -10.03
C ASN A 158 -22.69 -8.80 -9.34
N ILE A 159 -22.60 -8.85 -8.00
CA ILE A 159 -23.48 -9.68 -7.18
C ILE A 159 -24.96 -9.20 -7.23
N GLY A 160 -25.24 -8.03 -7.85
CA GLY A 160 -26.58 -7.48 -8.02
C GLY A 160 -27.28 -7.08 -6.71
N PHE A 161 -26.55 -6.93 -5.62
CA PHE A 161 -27.11 -6.46 -4.36
C PHE A 161 -27.58 -5.00 -4.45
N PRO A 162 -28.73 -4.65 -3.83
CA PRO A 162 -29.39 -3.35 -4.03
C PRO A 162 -28.72 -2.19 -3.29
N GLU A 163 -28.00 -2.48 -2.19
CA GLU A 163 -27.51 -1.42 -1.33
C GLU A 163 -26.19 -0.83 -1.85
N THR A 164 -26.05 0.47 -1.66
CA THR A 164 -24.82 1.21 -1.94
C THR A 164 -24.26 1.81 -0.66
N VAL A 165 -22.95 1.91 -0.56
CA VAL A 165 -22.23 2.37 0.65
C VAL A 165 -21.28 3.49 0.34
N GLY A 166 -21.28 4.54 1.16
CA GLY A 166 -20.22 5.55 1.22
C GLY A 166 -19.22 5.23 2.32
N VAL A 167 -17.93 5.43 2.03
CA VAL A 167 -16.81 5.14 2.94
C VAL A 167 -15.94 6.36 3.15
N ASP A 168 -15.78 6.79 4.40
CA ASP A 168 -14.80 7.78 4.85
C ASP A 168 -13.61 7.07 5.50
N LEU A 169 -12.38 7.38 5.04
CA LEU A 169 -11.14 6.83 5.56
C LEU A 169 -10.49 7.78 6.55
N GLY A 170 -10.40 7.35 7.80
CA GLY A 170 -9.84 8.17 8.88
C GLY A 170 -8.54 7.62 9.51
N GLU A 171 -7.78 8.48 10.18
CA GLU A 171 -6.57 8.07 10.92
C GLU A 171 -6.92 7.41 12.26
N ILE A 172 -8.05 7.77 12.87
CA ILE A 172 -8.51 7.22 14.17
C ILE A 172 -9.48 6.06 13.92
N HIS A 173 -10.50 6.30 13.12
CA HIS A 173 -11.39 5.29 12.58
C HIS A 173 -10.90 5.00 11.17
N SER A 174 -10.37 3.80 10.96
CA SER A 174 -9.77 3.44 9.67
C SER A 174 -10.81 3.41 8.55
N ILE A 175 -12.03 2.99 8.90
CA ILE A 175 -13.19 2.97 8.00
C ILE A 175 -14.39 3.45 8.82
N ALA A 176 -15.11 4.43 8.31
CA ALA A 176 -16.47 4.74 8.69
C ALA A 176 -17.33 4.61 7.43
N ALA A 177 -18.46 3.92 7.52
CA ALA A 177 -19.31 3.65 6.36
C ALA A 177 -20.78 3.82 6.70
N CYS A 178 -21.56 4.23 5.68
CA CYS A 178 -23.00 4.40 5.73
C CYS A 178 -23.61 3.80 4.47
N ALA A 179 -24.62 2.93 4.63
CA ALA A 179 -25.34 2.29 3.55
C ALA A 179 -26.68 3.00 3.28
N THR A 180 -27.24 2.82 2.08
CA THR A 180 -28.54 3.36 1.65
C THR A 180 -29.68 2.90 2.55
N ASN A 181 -29.61 1.70 3.12
CA ASN A 181 -30.61 1.20 4.11
C ASN A 181 -30.49 1.85 5.51
N GLY A 182 -29.62 2.84 5.71
CA GLY A 182 -29.41 3.53 6.97
C GLY A 182 -28.43 2.84 7.94
N ASN A 183 -28.01 1.61 7.66
CA ASN A 183 -27.02 0.92 8.49
C ASN A 183 -25.65 1.58 8.35
N SER A 184 -24.94 1.66 9.47
CA SER A 184 -23.62 2.28 9.50
C SER A 184 -22.63 1.50 10.36
N ILE A 185 -21.33 1.58 10.00
CA ILE A 185 -20.25 0.89 10.72
C ILE A 185 -19.06 1.84 10.93
N ILE A 186 -18.40 1.69 12.06
CA ILE A 186 -17.13 2.33 12.37
C ILE A 186 -16.12 1.25 12.76
N ILE A 187 -15.05 1.11 11.99
CA ILE A 187 -13.95 0.21 12.29
C ILE A 187 -12.73 1.02 12.75
N THR A 188 -12.32 0.84 14.01
CA THR A 188 -11.28 1.66 14.61
C THR A 188 -9.86 1.29 14.15
N GLY A 189 -9.05 2.29 13.78
CA GLY A 189 -7.62 2.19 13.50
C GLY A 189 -6.70 2.36 14.70
N ARG A 190 -7.23 2.40 15.93
CA ARG A 190 -6.44 2.69 17.15
C ARG A 190 -5.29 1.72 17.36
N LYS A 191 -5.46 0.43 16.96
CA LYS A 191 -4.38 -0.57 17.04
C LYS A 191 -3.24 -0.24 16.08
N LEU A 192 -3.53 0.16 14.84
CA LEU A 192 -2.52 0.64 13.88
C LEU A 192 -1.74 1.83 14.43
N ARG A 193 -2.45 2.79 15.06
CA ARG A 193 -1.81 3.93 15.74
C ARG A 193 -0.89 3.49 16.87
N SER A 194 -1.31 2.53 17.69
CA SER A 194 -0.51 2.01 18.81
C SER A 194 0.77 1.32 18.33
N ILE A 195 0.67 0.47 17.31
CA ILE A 195 1.82 -0.19 16.67
C ILE A 195 2.80 0.86 16.13
N ASN A 196 2.32 1.83 15.37
CA ASN A 196 3.13 2.89 14.80
C ASN A 196 3.77 3.79 15.89
N ARG A 197 3.03 4.10 16.96
CA ARG A 197 3.55 4.89 18.08
C ARG A 197 4.66 4.16 18.82
N LEU A 198 4.47 2.87 19.13
CA LEU A 198 5.47 2.03 19.78
C LEU A 198 6.72 1.92 18.92
N ARG A 199 6.55 1.60 17.62
CA ARG A 199 7.66 1.58 16.65
C ARG A 199 8.46 2.88 16.68
N ASN A 200 7.79 4.03 16.57
CA ASN A 200 8.46 5.33 16.50
C ASN A 200 9.21 5.67 17.79
N LYS A 201 8.65 5.36 18.96
CA LYS A 201 9.33 5.53 20.26
C LYS A 201 10.59 4.65 20.34
N THR A 202 10.44 3.37 20.00
CA THR A 202 11.55 2.41 20.04
C THR A 202 12.66 2.80 19.06
N LEU A 203 12.30 3.21 17.84
CA LEU A 203 13.28 3.69 16.84
C LEU A 203 14.01 4.96 17.31
N ALA A 204 13.32 5.88 17.96
CA ALA A 204 13.94 7.09 18.51
C ALA A 204 14.95 6.75 19.62
N SER A 205 14.60 5.84 20.54
CA SER A 205 15.50 5.34 21.60
C SER A 205 16.73 4.65 21.01
N ILE A 206 16.53 3.74 20.04
CA ILE A 206 17.64 3.05 19.35
C ILE A 206 18.53 4.05 18.62
N SER A 207 17.96 5.04 17.93
CA SER A 207 18.73 6.07 17.21
C SER A 207 19.55 6.94 18.16
N LYS A 208 18.99 7.31 19.33
CA LYS A 208 19.71 8.05 20.39
C LYS A 208 20.89 7.23 20.93
N ALA A 209 20.70 5.94 21.20
CA ALA A 209 21.77 5.04 21.64
C ALA A 209 22.83 4.83 20.54
N GLN A 210 22.41 4.70 19.29
CA GLN A 210 23.30 4.48 18.15
C GLN A 210 24.17 5.71 17.83
N ALA A 211 23.65 6.92 18.05
CA ALA A 211 24.40 8.16 17.88
C ALA A 211 25.60 8.28 18.83
N LYS A 212 25.57 7.59 19.97
CA LYS A 212 26.66 7.53 20.94
C LYS A 212 27.72 6.45 20.63
N CYS A 213 27.55 5.71 19.54
CA CYS A 213 28.45 4.61 19.17
C CYS A 213 29.23 4.97 17.93
N THR A 214 30.50 4.54 17.88
CA THR A 214 31.32 4.60 16.67
C THR A 214 30.65 3.77 15.57
N LYS A 215 30.45 4.39 14.39
CA LYS A 215 29.82 3.75 13.24
C LYS A 215 30.59 2.48 12.84
N GLY A 216 29.88 1.35 12.75
CA GLY A 216 30.51 0.05 12.42
C GLY A 216 30.94 -0.77 13.61
N SER A 217 31.02 -0.22 14.83
CA SER A 217 31.37 -0.96 16.05
C SER A 217 30.40 -2.12 16.33
N ARG A 218 30.78 -3.08 17.17
CA ARG A 218 29.94 -4.21 17.60
C ARG A 218 28.60 -3.72 18.16
N ARG A 219 28.62 -2.73 19.05
CA ARG A 219 27.41 -2.14 19.65
C ARG A 219 26.54 -1.44 18.61
N TRP A 220 27.14 -0.66 17.71
CA TRP A 220 26.40 -0.01 16.61
C TRP A 220 25.70 -1.06 15.72
N LYS A 221 26.40 -2.14 15.32
CA LYS A 221 25.86 -3.24 14.52
C LYS A 221 24.71 -3.97 15.24
N LYS A 222 24.82 -4.18 16.58
CA LYS A 222 23.75 -4.78 17.41
C LYS A 222 22.50 -3.90 17.39
N LEU A 223 22.64 -2.58 17.59
CA LEU A 223 21.55 -1.63 17.53
C LEU A 223 20.92 -1.55 16.12
N GLN A 224 21.73 -1.64 15.08
CA GLN A 224 21.25 -1.67 13.69
C GLN A 224 20.42 -2.94 13.39
N ARG A 225 20.80 -4.09 13.92
CA ARG A 225 19.99 -5.33 13.83
C ARG A 225 18.66 -5.18 14.58
N LYS A 226 18.68 -4.63 15.80
CA LYS A 226 17.47 -4.33 16.58
C LYS A 226 16.53 -3.39 15.81
N LYS A 227 17.07 -2.34 15.17
CA LYS A 227 16.30 -1.40 14.33
C LYS A 227 15.60 -2.11 13.17
N ARG A 228 16.31 -3.00 12.45
CA ARG A 228 15.71 -3.78 11.34
C ARG A 228 14.60 -4.69 11.84
N TYR A 229 14.82 -5.41 12.96
CA TYR A 229 13.82 -6.27 13.57
C TYR A 229 12.53 -5.50 13.91
N ILE A 230 12.64 -4.34 14.56
CA ILE A 230 11.47 -3.51 14.93
C ILE A 230 10.72 -3.00 13.68
N LEU A 231 11.45 -2.62 12.64
CA LEU A 231 10.84 -2.19 11.37
C LEU A 231 10.09 -3.34 10.69
N SER A 232 10.71 -4.52 10.58
CA SER A 232 10.09 -5.71 10.02
C SER A 232 8.85 -6.12 10.82
N LYS A 233 8.99 -6.32 12.14
CA LYS A 233 7.87 -6.69 13.03
C LYS A 233 6.68 -5.74 12.89
N SER A 234 6.93 -4.43 12.96
CA SER A 234 5.85 -3.44 12.85
C SER A 234 5.20 -3.42 11.46
N LYS A 235 5.97 -3.66 10.38
CA LYS A 235 5.46 -3.77 9.01
C LYS A 235 4.45 -4.93 8.90
N HIS A 236 4.82 -6.12 9.42
CA HIS A 236 3.92 -7.28 9.40
C HIS A 236 2.69 -7.08 10.27
N GLN A 237 2.83 -6.51 11.47
CA GLN A 237 1.70 -6.20 12.33
C GLN A 237 0.72 -5.20 11.68
N VAL A 238 1.23 -4.15 11.03
CA VAL A 238 0.40 -3.18 10.31
C VAL A 238 -0.30 -3.84 9.11
N ALA A 239 0.41 -4.67 8.34
CA ALA A 239 -0.18 -5.40 7.22
C ALA A 239 -1.31 -6.32 7.69
N TYR A 240 -1.06 -7.16 8.70
CA TYR A 240 -2.07 -8.05 9.28
C TYR A 240 -3.33 -7.29 9.73
N LYS A 241 -3.16 -6.21 10.51
CA LYS A 241 -4.29 -5.41 10.99
C LYS A 241 -5.01 -4.65 9.86
N THR A 242 -4.32 -4.29 8.79
CA THR A 242 -4.97 -3.71 7.60
C THR A 242 -5.86 -4.75 6.91
N HIS A 243 -5.37 -5.99 6.75
CA HIS A 243 -6.17 -7.08 6.18
C HIS A 243 -7.38 -7.44 7.05
N GLU A 244 -7.22 -7.43 8.38
CA GLU A 244 -8.31 -7.66 9.33
C GLU A 244 -9.39 -6.57 9.25
N ILE A 245 -8.99 -5.28 9.24
CA ILE A 245 -9.90 -4.13 9.08
C ILE A 245 -10.71 -4.27 7.79
N THR A 246 -10.03 -4.51 6.67
CA THR A 246 -10.68 -4.57 5.35
C THR A 246 -11.51 -5.83 5.18
N LYS A 247 -11.15 -6.96 5.82
CA LYS A 247 -11.97 -8.17 5.83
C LYS A 247 -13.29 -7.92 6.56
N ASN A 248 -13.22 -7.39 7.79
CA ASN A 248 -14.43 -7.09 8.58
C ASN A 248 -15.38 -6.12 7.88
N PHE A 249 -14.83 -5.19 7.09
CA PHE A 249 -15.67 -4.30 6.27
C PHE A 249 -16.36 -5.04 5.13
N VAL A 250 -15.65 -5.91 4.40
CA VAL A 250 -16.23 -6.70 3.32
C VAL A 250 -17.29 -7.66 3.85
N ASP A 251 -17.03 -8.33 5.00
CA ASP A 251 -18.00 -9.20 5.66
C ASP A 251 -19.28 -8.41 6.02
N TRP A 252 -19.14 -7.18 6.54
CA TRP A 252 -20.27 -6.28 6.81
C TRP A 252 -21.00 -5.87 5.53
N CYS A 253 -20.31 -5.62 4.42
CA CYS A 253 -20.95 -5.32 3.13
C CYS A 253 -21.83 -6.49 2.66
N LEU A 254 -21.34 -7.73 2.79
CA LEU A 254 -22.13 -8.92 2.44
C LEU A 254 -23.35 -9.09 3.36
N GLU A 255 -23.19 -8.90 4.68
CA GLU A 255 -24.28 -8.93 5.65
C GLU A 255 -25.40 -7.92 5.31
N ASN A 256 -25.03 -6.76 4.74
CA ASN A 256 -25.95 -5.67 4.40
C ASN A 256 -26.35 -5.65 2.92
N LYS A 257 -26.07 -6.69 2.16
CA LYS A 257 -26.42 -6.82 0.71
C LYS A 257 -25.94 -5.63 -0.12
N VAL A 258 -24.69 -5.25 0.04
CA VAL A 258 -24.06 -4.13 -0.65
C VAL A 258 -23.56 -4.57 -2.03
N GLY A 259 -24.00 -3.91 -3.10
CA GLY A 259 -23.53 -4.13 -4.47
C GLY A 259 -22.47 -3.13 -4.93
N LYS A 260 -22.45 -1.92 -4.34
CA LYS A 260 -21.51 -0.86 -4.74
C LYS A 260 -20.96 -0.08 -3.54
N VAL A 261 -19.68 0.28 -3.61
CA VAL A 261 -18.96 1.05 -2.58
C VAL A 261 -18.32 2.28 -3.19
N PHE A 262 -18.73 3.47 -2.74
CA PHE A 262 -18.04 4.74 -3.00
C PHE A 262 -17.05 5.04 -1.88
N CYS A 263 -15.76 5.16 -2.21
CA CYS A 263 -14.73 5.46 -1.24
C CYS A 263 -14.16 6.86 -1.43
N GLY A 264 -14.22 7.67 -0.38
CA GLY A 264 -13.61 8.99 -0.36
C GLY A 264 -12.08 8.88 -0.54
N ASN A 265 -11.52 9.76 -1.39
CA ASN A 265 -10.08 9.79 -1.64
C ASN A 265 -9.41 10.94 -0.89
N PRO A 266 -8.72 10.67 0.27
CA PRO A 266 -8.00 11.68 1.05
C PRO A 266 -6.68 12.10 0.40
N GLU A 267 -6.59 12.08 -0.93
CA GLU A 267 -5.36 12.41 -1.63
C GLU A 267 -4.89 13.84 -1.35
N GLY A 268 -3.60 14.02 -1.15
CA GLY A 268 -3.01 15.34 -0.84
C GLY A 268 -2.93 15.67 0.65
N VAL A 269 -3.70 15.04 1.53
CA VAL A 269 -3.65 15.31 2.99
C VAL A 269 -2.25 15.08 3.57
N GLN A 270 -1.52 14.08 3.08
CA GLN A 270 -0.14 13.79 3.51
C GLN A 270 0.90 14.73 2.90
N ARG A 271 0.65 15.30 1.72
CA ARG A 271 1.63 16.11 0.98
C ARG A 271 2.00 17.43 1.68
N ASN A 272 1.12 17.95 2.51
CA ASN A 272 1.31 19.21 3.25
C ASN A 272 1.91 19.02 4.65
N THR A 273 2.47 17.84 4.96
CA THR A 273 3.03 17.53 6.28
C THR A 273 4.46 18.06 6.49
N SER A 274 5.20 18.34 5.42
CA SER A 274 6.54 18.95 5.50
C SER A 274 6.42 20.46 5.56
N GLY A 275 6.21 20.98 6.77
CA GLY A 275 5.91 22.39 7.04
C GLY A 275 7.08 23.36 6.94
N ARG A 276 7.96 23.25 5.94
CA ARG A 276 8.88 24.32 5.57
C ARG A 276 8.32 25.06 4.35
N LYS A 277 7.29 25.89 4.56
CA LYS A 277 7.02 26.96 3.63
C LYS A 277 7.98 28.10 3.93
N LYS A 278 8.71 28.57 2.90
CA LYS A 278 9.46 29.83 2.94
C LYS A 278 8.57 30.89 3.57
N LYS A 279 9.13 31.62 4.55
CA LYS A 279 8.51 32.80 5.13
C LYS A 279 8.19 33.79 4.01
N ASP A 280 6.96 33.81 3.56
CA ASP A 280 6.42 34.96 2.89
C ASP A 280 5.99 35.94 3.98
N ARG A 281 6.71 37.05 4.07
CA ARG A 281 6.64 37.99 5.20
C ARG A 281 5.34 38.81 5.26
N THR A 282 4.45 38.65 4.29
CA THR A 282 3.42 39.68 4.10
C THR A 282 1.98 39.24 4.23
N LYS A 283 1.58 38.00 4.36
CA LYS A 283 0.15 37.66 4.67
C LYS A 283 -0.03 36.24 5.22
N ASN A 284 -0.74 36.18 6.36
CA ASN A 284 -1.37 35.03 7.00
C ASN A 284 -0.44 33.89 7.44
N LYS A 285 -0.14 33.88 8.74
CA LYS A 285 0.45 32.74 9.47
C LYS A 285 -0.35 31.46 9.20
N LYS A 286 -0.05 30.74 8.11
CA LYS A 286 -0.56 29.37 7.90
C LYS A 286 -0.06 28.53 9.06
N LYS A 287 -0.98 28.01 9.90
CA LYS A 287 -0.66 27.18 11.05
C LYS A 287 0.24 26.02 10.60
N ILE A 288 1.51 26.04 11.02
CA ILE A 288 2.45 24.94 10.79
C ILE A 288 1.92 23.73 11.56
N ARG A 289 1.70 22.62 10.88
CA ARG A 289 1.25 21.38 11.53
C ARG A 289 2.28 20.93 12.55
N ASN A 290 1.82 20.56 13.76
CA ASN A 290 2.67 19.99 14.78
C ASN A 290 3.39 18.73 14.25
N ARG A 291 4.69 18.59 14.59
CA ARG A 291 5.53 17.43 14.19
C ARG A 291 4.86 16.09 14.51
N LYS A 292 4.17 15.98 15.66
CA LYS A 292 3.43 14.76 16.04
C LYS A 292 2.28 14.46 15.09
N THR A 293 1.52 15.47 14.67
CA THR A 293 0.43 15.33 13.71
C THR A 293 0.96 14.96 12.33
N SER A 294 2.03 15.60 11.87
CA SER A 294 2.70 15.23 10.61
C SER A 294 3.19 13.79 10.61
N GLN A 295 3.74 13.31 11.75
CA GLN A 295 4.17 11.91 11.88
C GLN A 295 2.99 10.93 11.85
N LYS A 296 1.85 11.26 12.47
CA LYS A 296 0.63 10.43 12.41
C LYS A 296 0.12 10.32 10.99
N LEU A 297 0.00 11.44 10.27
CA LEU A 297 -0.45 11.46 8.88
C LEU A 297 0.50 10.71 7.94
N SER A 298 1.82 10.82 8.15
CA SER A 298 2.82 10.04 7.38
C SER A 298 2.73 8.52 7.62
N ASN A 299 2.22 8.12 8.79
CA ASN A 299 2.02 6.71 9.14
C ASN A 299 0.62 6.19 8.78
N TRP A 300 -0.26 7.07 8.35
CA TRP A 300 -1.59 6.70 7.91
C TRP A 300 -1.53 6.05 6.52
N ASN A 301 -1.84 4.78 6.48
CA ASN A 301 -1.68 3.93 5.30
C ASN A 301 -2.97 3.79 4.49
N PHE A 302 -3.72 4.89 4.31
CA PHE A 302 -5.00 4.88 3.58
C PHE A 302 -4.90 4.25 2.17
N GLY A 303 -3.80 4.50 1.44
CA GLY A 303 -3.59 3.87 0.14
C GLY A 303 -3.64 2.34 0.19
N LYS A 304 -2.95 1.72 1.18
CA LYS A 304 -3.01 0.26 1.36
C LYS A 304 -4.40 -0.24 1.76
N ILE A 305 -5.16 0.55 2.54
CA ILE A 305 -6.54 0.20 2.89
C ILE A 305 -7.38 0.21 1.61
N LYS A 306 -7.27 1.25 0.77
CA LYS A 306 -7.97 1.32 -0.53
C LYS A 306 -7.60 0.15 -1.44
N ASP A 307 -6.30 -0.14 -1.61
CA ASP A 307 -5.85 -1.26 -2.41
C ASP A 307 -6.44 -2.59 -1.92
N CYS A 308 -6.44 -2.79 -0.59
CA CYS A 308 -7.04 -4.00 0.01
C CYS A 308 -8.57 -4.05 -0.17
N LEU A 309 -9.27 -2.94 -0.07
CA LEU A 309 -10.72 -2.87 -0.32
C LEU A 309 -11.02 -3.20 -1.78
N LYS A 310 -10.32 -2.56 -2.70
CA LYS A 310 -10.52 -2.74 -4.14
C LYS A 310 -10.51 -4.21 -4.56
N TYR A 311 -9.42 -4.96 -4.25
CA TYR A 311 -9.36 -6.35 -4.68
C TYR A 311 -10.27 -7.27 -3.88
N LYS A 312 -10.49 -7.00 -2.57
CA LYS A 312 -11.35 -7.85 -1.74
C LYS A 312 -12.83 -7.71 -2.09
N LEU A 313 -13.29 -6.50 -2.41
CA LEU A 313 -14.64 -6.25 -2.88
C LEU A 313 -14.85 -6.86 -4.27
N ALA A 314 -13.88 -6.69 -5.19
CA ALA A 314 -13.92 -7.34 -6.50
C ALA A 314 -14.01 -8.87 -6.38
N ASN A 315 -13.28 -9.48 -5.44
CA ASN A 315 -13.32 -10.94 -5.21
C ASN A 315 -14.70 -11.47 -4.75
N VAL A 316 -15.59 -10.60 -4.32
CA VAL A 316 -16.97 -10.97 -3.93
C VAL A 316 -18.03 -10.30 -4.82
N GLY A 317 -17.63 -9.73 -5.98
CA GLY A 317 -18.54 -9.13 -6.96
C GLY A 317 -19.15 -7.79 -6.54
N ILE A 318 -18.53 -7.06 -5.59
CA ILE A 318 -18.96 -5.73 -5.18
C ILE A 318 -18.16 -4.67 -5.93
N GLU A 319 -18.83 -3.72 -6.56
CA GLU A 319 -18.17 -2.61 -7.26
C GLU A 319 -17.48 -1.66 -6.29
N PHE A 320 -16.31 -1.14 -6.68
CA PHE A 320 -15.55 -0.16 -5.90
C PHE A 320 -15.17 1.05 -6.76
N GLU A 321 -15.61 2.24 -6.33
CA GLU A 321 -15.33 3.49 -7.00
C GLU A 321 -14.72 4.51 -6.04
N GLU A 322 -13.65 5.20 -6.48
CA GLU A 322 -13.02 6.28 -5.72
C GLU A 322 -13.59 7.63 -6.15
N ILE A 323 -14.08 8.39 -5.19
CA ILE A 323 -14.64 9.73 -5.44
C ILE A 323 -13.96 10.80 -4.60
N SER A 324 -14.13 12.06 -4.98
CA SER A 324 -13.63 13.18 -4.20
C SER A 324 -14.35 13.30 -2.85
N GLU A 325 -13.59 13.39 -1.75
CA GLU A 325 -14.16 13.63 -0.41
C GLU A 325 -14.20 15.12 -0.03
N ALA A 326 -13.98 16.03 -0.99
CA ALA A 326 -13.91 17.46 -0.69
C ALA A 326 -15.19 17.93 0.00
N TYR A 327 -15.02 18.52 1.19
CA TYR A 327 -16.10 19.06 2.04
C TYR A 327 -17.10 18.07 2.63
N SER A 328 -16.97 16.75 2.40
CA SER A 328 -17.88 15.72 2.91
C SER A 328 -18.09 15.81 4.44
N SER A 329 -17.06 16.10 5.21
CA SER A 329 -17.14 16.22 6.67
C SER A 329 -17.62 17.59 7.17
N GLN A 330 -17.94 18.53 6.27
CA GLN A 330 -18.28 19.91 6.61
C GLN A 330 -19.66 20.36 6.15
N THR A 331 -20.19 19.75 5.08
CA THR A 331 -21.46 20.15 4.46
C THR A 331 -22.62 19.43 5.13
N CYS A 332 -23.62 20.17 5.54
CA CYS A 332 -24.87 19.60 6.08
C CYS A 332 -25.71 19.03 4.94
N PRO A 333 -26.19 17.76 5.03
CA PRO A 333 -27.00 17.15 3.96
C PRO A 333 -28.45 17.65 3.94
N ILE A 334 -28.86 18.50 4.90
CA ILE A 334 -30.23 19.04 4.99
C ILE A 334 -30.30 20.48 4.45
N CYS A 335 -29.39 21.36 4.89
CA CYS A 335 -29.39 22.78 4.53
C CYS A 335 -28.19 23.22 3.72
N GLU A 336 -27.32 22.29 3.32
CA GLU A 336 -26.11 22.47 2.50
C GLU A 336 -25.06 23.45 3.07
N GLN A 337 -25.33 24.05 4.24
CA GLN A 337 -24.39 24.95 4.88
C GLN A 337 -23.11 24.20 5.32
N ARG A 338 -21.98 24.88 5.18
CA ARG A 338 -20.66 24.33 5.53
C ARG A 338 -20.22 24.76 6.91
N HIS A 339 -20.11 23.81 7.83
CA HIS A 339 -19.63 24.03 9.18
C HIS A 339 -18.38 23.21 9.49
N LYS A 340 -17.30 23.86 9.88
CA LYS A 340 -16.09 23.19 10.30
C LYS A 340 -16.19 22.83 11.78
N THR A 341 -16.42 21.56 12.10
CA THR A 341 -16.43 21.06 13.47
C THR A 341 -15.12 20.41 13.86
N ASN A 342 -14.68 20.65 15.11
CA ASN A 342 -13.58 19.95 15.75
C ASN A 342 -14.08 18.79 16.63
N SER A 343 -15.39 18.73 16.89
CA SER A 343 -16.04 17.67 17.66
C SER A 343 -16.16 16.37 16.86
N ARG A 344 -16.34 15.25 17.57
CA ARG A 344 -16.73 13.97 16.95
C ARG A 344 -18.20 13.94 16.56
N ASN A 345 -19.00 14.79 17.16
CA ASN A 345 -20.40 14.95 16.83
C ASN A 345 -20.55 16.18 15.96
N TYR A 346 -21.05 15.97 14.74
CA TYR A 346 -21.46 17.05 13.84
C TYR A 346 -22.78 17.61 14.34
N LYS A 347 -22.90 18.93 14.37
CA LYS A 347 -24.15 19.65 14.71
C LYS A 347 -24.29 20.82 13.75
N CYS A 348 -25.45 20.94 13.14
CA CYS A 348 -25.81 22.04 12.27
C CYS A 348 -26.84 22.96 12.94
N SER A 349 -26.88 24.24 12.54
CA SER A 349 -27.89 25.22 12.99
C SER A 349 -29.33 24.82 12.62
N CYS A 350 -29.50 24.06 11.52
CA CYS A 350 -30.81 23.51 11.12
C CYS A 350 -31.34 22.38 12.01
N GLY A 351 -30.61 22.02 13.09
CA GLY A 351 -30.99 20.94 14.01
C GLY A 351 -30.39 19.56 13.68
N TYR A 352 -29.82 19.36 12.49
CA TYR A 352 -29.18 18.09 12.14
C TYR A 352 -27.98 17.75 13.04
N LYS A 353 -27.94 16.50 13.52
CA LYS A 353 -26.88 15.99 14.40
C LYS A 353 -26.49 14.59 14.00
N ALA A 354 -25.19 14.29 13.91
CA ALA A 354 -24.70 12.96 13.57
C ALA A 354 -23.28 12.71 14.11
N HIS A 355 -22.86 11.43 14.15
CA HIS A 355 -21.45 11.11 14.36
C HIS A 355 -20.65 11.59 13.14
N ARG A 356 -19.62 12.43 13.36
CA ARG A 356 -18.89 13.14 12.31
C ARG A 356 -18.35 12.24 11.19
N ASP A 357 -17.80 11.08 11.54
CA ASP A 357 -17.16 10.21 10.55
C ASP A 357 -18.24 9.43 9.75
N VAL A 358 -19.39 9.10 10.37
CA VAL A 358 -20.55 8.52 9.65
C VAL A 358 -21.21 9.58 8.78
N HIS A 359 -21.32 10.83 9.25
CA HIS A 359 -21.79 11.95 8.44
C HIS A 359 -20.90 12.16 7.20
N GLY A 360 -19.56 12.08 7.35
CA GLY A 360 -18.64 12.12 6.21
C GLY A 360 -18.90 10.98 5.21
N ALA A 361 -19.08 9.77 5.73
CA ALA A 361 -19.40 8.59 4.91
C ALA A 361 -20.74 8.72 4.19
N HIS A 362 -21.80 9.23 4.87
CA HIS A 362 -23.10 9.51 4.25
C HIS A 362 -22.98 10.56 3.12
N ASN A 363 -22.22 11.63 3.34
CA ASN A 363 -22.03 12.64 2.30
C ASN A 363 -21.21 12.10 1.10
N ILE A 364 -20.28 11.15 1.34
CA ILE A 364 -19.60 10.44 0.26
C ILE A 364 -20.60 9.56 -0.51
N LEU A 365 -21.52 8.88 0.19
CA LEU A 365 -22.59 8.12 -0.42
C LEU A 365 -23.48 9.01 -1.31
N SER A 366 -23.96 10.13 -0.75
CA SER A 366 -24.80 11.09 -1.48
C SER A 366 -24.10 11.64 -2.72
N LEU A 367 -22.82 12.04 -2.58
CA LEU A 367 -22.04 12.54 -3.71
C LEU A 367 -21.85 11.48 -4.81
N GLY A 368 -21.67 10.21 -4.42
CA GLY A 368 -21.52 9.10 -5.36
C GLY A 368 -22.81 8.76 -6.10
N LEU A 369 -23.97 8.87 -5.44
CA LEU A 369 -25.27 8.59 -6.03
C LEU A 369 -25.79 9.75 -6.88
N ASN A 370 -25.71 10.99 -6.33
CA ASN A 370 -26.49 12.13 -6.83
C ASN A 370 -25.58 13.27 -7.36
N GLY A 371 -24.27 13.20 -7.15
CA GLY A 371 -23.34 14.24 -7.55
C GLY A 371 -23.33 15.49 -6.64
N HIS A 372 -24.20 15.56 -5.63
CA HIS A 372 -24.30 16.65 -4.66
C HIS A 372 -24.59 16.12 -3.25
N PHE A 373 -24.59 17.01 -2.24
CA PHE A 373 -24.82 16.63 -0.86
C PHE A 373 -26.30 16.77 -0.51
N GLU A 374 -26.96 15.66 -0.28
CA GLU A 374 -28.32 15.61 0.21
C GLU A 374 -28.52 14.45 1.19
N LYS A 375 -29.67 14.40 1.86
CA LYS A 375 -29.99 13.31 2.77
C LYS A 375 -30.51 12.09 2.01
N VAL A 376 -29.70 11.03 1.96
CA VAL A 376 -30.03 9.76 1.27
C VAL A 376 -30.77 8.78 2.18
N CYS A 377 -30.45 8.77 3.48
CA CYS A 377 -31.04 7.82 4.43
C CYS A 377 -31.06 8.37 5.86
N ASP A 378 -31.84 7.73 6.74
CA ASP A 378 -32.02 8.11 8.14
C ASP A 378 -31.01 7.41 9.10
N PHE A 379 -29.74 7.36 8.72
CA PHE A 379 -28.70 6.68 9.49
C PHE A 379 -28.52 7.24 10.92
N GLU A 380 -28.90 8.49 11.18
CA GLU A 380 -28.82 9.14 12.49
C GLU A 380 -29.78 8.55 13.52
N LYS A 381 -30.84 7.85 13.07
CA LYS A 381 -31.80 7.16 13.95
C LYS A 381 -31.23 5.89 14.55
N GLN A 382 -30.15 5.35 13.99
CA GLN A 382 -29.50 4.12 14.43
C GLN A 382 -28.09 4.39 14.94
N LYS A 383 -27.68 3.65 15.98
CA LYS A 383 -26.28 3.71 16.44
C LYS A 383 -25.40 2.91 15.47
N PRO A 384 -24.24 3.46 15.03
CA PRO A 384 -23.33 2.72 14.18
C PRO A 384 -22.78 1.46 14.88
N LYS A 385 -22.66 0.36 14.12
CA LYS A 385 -21.93 -0.84 14.55
C LYS A 385 -20.47 -0.45 14.77
N TYR A 386 -20.01 -0.44 16.03
CA TYR A 386 -18.65 -0.01 16.37
C TYR A 386 -17.74 -1.22 16.58
N LEU A 387 -16.81 -1.46 15.66
CA LEU A 387 -15.84 -2.55 15.75
C LEU A 387 -14.50 -2.07 16.30
N ARG A 388 -14.15 -2.57 17.46
CA ARG A 388 -12.84 -2.40 18.06
C ARG A 388 -12.07 -3.71 17.93
N LEU A 389 -11.16 -3.77 16.98
CA LEU A 389 -10.34 -4.96 16.77
C LEU A 389 -9.49 -5.26 18.00
N ALA A 390 -9.51 -6.50 18.42
CA ALA A 390 -8.80 -6.99 19.60
C ALA A 390 -7.29 -6.76 19.52
N ALA A 391 -6.66 -6.83 20.68
CA ALA A 391 -5.23 -6.56 20.84
C ALA A 391 -4.35 -7.63 20.17
#